data_ade96bbe706dbc192801471cba91a79e
#
_entry.id   ade96bbe706dbc192801471cba91a79e
#
_cell.length_a   1.000
_cell.length_b   1.000
_cell.length_c   1.000
_cell.angle_alpha   90.00
_cell.angle_beta   90.00
_cell.angle_gamma   90.00
#
_symmetry.space_group_name_H-M   'P 1'
#
loop_
_entity.id
_entity.type
_entity.pdbx_description
1 polymer ?
#
loop_
_entity_poly.entity_id
_entity_poly.type
_entity_poly.pdbx_seq_one_letter_code
_entity_poly.pdbx_strand_id
1 'polypeptide(L)'
;AARQAYDDAKLNIGENADPDRVGVMIGSAFGGIGTVESEYERMQKRGPRRVSPFAIPALLGNTASGVVGIELNCRGPNFGVVSACASGTHAIGEAMLAIQRGDADVVICGGSEAAMTPLMYGGFGAMKAMCTKFNETPEKASRPFDADRAGFVMGEGAGVVVLESADHAEKRGASVYAELAGYGATCDAHHITTPAPEGAGLARCLDVTLKHAGVEPSEVVYVNAHGTSTAYNDKFETMALKTVFGDHAYNLRVSSTKGATGHTMGAAGGIEAVLTCLAVKHGVCPPT
;
A
#
# COMPACT_ATOMS: atom_id res chain seq x y z
N ALA A 1 2.32 3.80 -13.22
CA ALA A 1 3.11 3.86 -11.98
C ALA A 1 4.44 3.10 -12.14
N ALA A 2 4.47 1.77 -12.43
CA ALA A 2 5.73 1.02 -12.51
C ALA A 2 6.69 1.57 -13.58
N ARG A 3 6.20 1.90 -14.78
CA ARG A 3 7.01 2.54 -15.83
C ARG A 3 7.55 3.91 -15.37
N GLN A 4 6.74 4.72 -14.72
CA GLN A 4 7.17 6.01 -14.18
C GLN A 4 8.28 5.84 -13.12
N ALA A 5 8.11 4.89 -12.19
CA ALA A 5 9.15 4.61 -11.18
C ALA A 5 10.45 4.10 -11.83
N TYR A 6 10.35 3.24 -12.83
CA TYR A 6 11.48 2.73 -13.62
C TYR A 6 12.25 3.86 -14.32
N ASP A 7 11.52 4.75 -15.00
CA ASP A 7 12.09 5.86 -15.75
C ASP A 7 12.72 6.90 -14.80
N ASP A 8 12.06 7.22 -13.70
CA ASP A 8 12.55 8.14 -12.67
C ASP A 8 13.83 7.62 -11.99
N ALA A 9 13.85 6.31 -11.68
CA ALA A 9 15.04 5.64 -11.17
C ALA A 9 16.20 5.58 -12.17
N LYS A 10 15.97 5.92 -13.44
CA LYS A 10 16.94 5.73 -14.55
C LYS A 10 17.49 4.31 -14.58
N LEU A 11 16.61 3.35 -14.29
CA LEU A 11 16.94 1.94 -14.35
C LEU A 11 16.95 1.50 -15.81
N ASN A 12 17.97 0.74 -16.22
CA ASN A 12 18.08 0.16 -17.55
C ASN A 12 18.47 -1.31 -17.40
N ILE A 13 17.44 -2.17 -17.36
CA ILE A 13 17.62 -3.60 -17.11
C ILE A 13 18.31 -4.24 -18.30
N GLY A 14 19.43 -4.91 -18.05
CA GLY A 14 20.35 -5.44 -19.04
C GLY A 14 21.60 -4.59 -19.26
N GLU A 15 21.63 -3.35 -18.77
CA GLU A 15 22.80 -2.46 -18.83
C GLU A 15 23.33 -2.09 -17.45
N ASN A 16 22.46 -1.47 -16.59
CA ASN A 16 22.84 -1.04 -15.24
C ASN A 16 22.19 -1.86 -14.12
N ALA A 17 21.40 -2.87 -14.48
CA ALA A 17 20.84 -3.88 -13.57
C ALA A 17 20.75 -5.22 -14.28
N ASP A 18 21.14 -6.30 -13.61
CA ASP A 18 21.01 -7.66 -14.10
C ASP A 18 19.53 -8.09 -14.08
N PRO A 19 18.92 -8.47 -15.23
CA PRO A 19 17.54 -8.92 -15.28
C PRO A 19 17.20 -10.00 -14.26
N ASP A 20 18.12 -10.94 -13.99
CA ASP A 20 17.90 -12.05 -13.07
C ASP A 20 17.94 -11.62 -11.59
N ARG A 21 18.41 -10.40 -11.33
CA ARG A 21 18.50 -9.77 -10.00
C ARG A 21 17.46 -8.67 -9.78
N VAL A 22 16.54 -8.44 -10.74
CA VAL A 22 15.45 -7.47 -10.62
C VAL A 22 14.14 -8.20 -10.36
N GLY A 23 13.57 -8.01 -9.18
CA GLY A 23 12.29 -8.56 -8.77
C GLY A 23 11.11 -7.61 -8.98
N VAL A 24 9.88 -8.15 -8.90
CA VAL A 24 8.64 -7.35 -8.91
C VAL A 24 7.67 -7.89 -7.86
N MET A 25 7.22 -7.01 -6.97
CA MET A 25 6.27 -7.34 -5.90
C MET A 25 5.19 -6.25 -5.81
N ILE A 26 4.00 -6.51 -6.37
CA ILE A 26 2.87 -5.57 -6.34
C ILE A 26 1.75 -6.15 -5.49
N GLY A 27 1.33 -5.39 -4.49
CA GLY A 27 0.21 -5.73 -3.64
C GLY A 27 -1.14 -5.31 -4.26
N SER A 28 -2.15 -6.15 -4.10
CA SER A 28 -3.54 -5.85 -4.44
C SER A 28 -4.45 -6.58 -3.45
N ALA A 29 -5.53 -5.94 -2.99
CA ALA A 29 -6.47 -6.58 -2.06
C ALA A 29 -7.44 -7.52 -2.78
N PHE A 30 -7.89 -7.16 -3.98
CA PHE A 30 -8.97 -7.84 -4.69
C PHE A 30 -8.59 -8.37 -6.08
N GLY A 31 -7.40 -8.06 -6.55
CA GLY A 31 -7.00 -8.43 -7.91
C GLY A 31 -7.96 -7.87 -8.97
N GLY A 32 -8.27 -8.66 -9.98
CA GLY A 32 -9.15 -8.26 -11.07
C GLY A 32 -10.65 -8.39 -10.78
N ILE A 33 -11.15 -7.88 -9.66
CA ILE A 33 -12.57 -8.02 -9.27
C ILE A 33 -13.55 -7.51 -10.33
N GLY A 34 -13.23 -6.41 -11.02
CA GLY A 34 -14.06 -5.91 -12.13
C GLY A 34 -14.14 -6.89 -13.30
N THR A 35 -13.07 -7.65 -13.55
CA THR A 35 -13.08 -8.74 -14.53
C THR A 35 -14.01 -9.86 -14.08
N VAL A 36 -13.98 -10.24 -12.79
CA VAL A 36 -14.87 -11.27 -12.24
C VAL A 36 -16.32 -10.87 -12.46
N GLU A 37 -16.72 -9.65 -12.08
CA GLU A 37 -18.08 -9.15 -12.26
C GLU A 37 -18.52 -9.15 -13.73
N SER A 38 -17.72 -8.58 -14.61
CA SER A 38 -18.05 -8.44 -16.03
C SER A 38 -18.12 -9.79 -16.75
N GLU A 39 -17.22 -10.73 -16.44
CA GLU A 39 -17.23 -12.05 -17.06
C GLU A 39 -18.34 -12.95 -16.48
N TYR A 40 -18.66 -12.78 -15.20
CA TYR A 40 -19.82 -13.45 -14.59
C TYR A 40 -21.12 -12.97 -15.26
N GLU A 41 -21.31 -11.68 -15.44
CA GLU A 41 -22.47 -11.12 -16.13
C GLU A 41 -22.53 -11.61 -17.60
N ARG A 42 -21.40 -11.65 -18.30
CA ARG A 42 -21.30 -12.18 -19.67
C ARG A 42 -21.69 -13.64 -19.73
N MET A 43 -21.20 -14.45 -18.79
CA MET A 43 -21.55 -15.87 -18.69
C MET A 43 -23.06 -16.07 -18.46
N GLN A 44 -23.68 -15.30 -17.57
CA GLN A 44 -25.10 -15.37 -17.30
C GLN A 44 -25.95 -14.99 -18.54
N LYS A 45 -25.58 -13.93 -19.25
CA LYS A 45 -26.34 -13.44 -20.41
C LYS A 45 -26.12 -14.24 -21.69
N ARG A 46 -24.92 -14.80 -21.89
CA ARG A 46 -24.48 -15.36 -23.18
C ARG A 46 -24.00 -16.82 -23.11
N GLY A 47 -23.99 -17.40 -21.93
CA GLY A 47 -23.53 -18.76 -21.65
C GLY A 47 -22.02 -18.90 -21.49
N PRO A 48 -21.56 -20.04 -20.94
CA PRO A 48 -20.15 -20.23 -20.52
C PRO A 48 -19.14 -20.17 -21.67
N ARG A 49 -19.57 -20.48 -22.90
CA ARG A 49 -18.67 -20.41 -24.09
C ARG A 49 -18.29 -18.99 -24.50
N ARG A 50 -18.87 -17.97 -23.88
CA ARG A 50 -18.63 -16.56 -24.17
C ARG A 50 -17.71 -15.87 -23.15
N VAL A 51 -17.30 -16.58 -22.10
CA VAL A 51 -16.27 -16.09 -21.16
C VAL A 51 -14.96 -15.87 -21.92
N SER A 52 -14.28 -14.77 -21.60
CA SER A 52 -12.99 -14.43 -22.23
C SER A 52 -11.92 -15.46 -21.87
N PRO A 53 -11.06 -15.90 -22.81
CA PRO A 53 -9.89 -16.72 -22.48
C PRO A 53 -8.88 -15.99 -21.58
N PHE A 54 -8.95 -14.67 -21.51
CA PHE A 54 -8.14 -13.83 -20.62
C PHE A 54 -8.77 -13.58 -19.25
N ALA A 55 -9.98 -14.10 -18.99
CA ALA A 55 -10.66 -13.89 -17.70
C ALA A 55 -9.80 -14.34 -16.50
N ILE A 56 -9.25 -15.55 -16.59
CA ILE A 56 -8.41 -16.09 -15.50
C ILE A 56 -7.11 -15.28 -15.32
N PRO A 57 -6.28 -15.06 -16.35
CA PRO A 57 -5.11 -14.19 -16.18
C PRO A 57 -5.43 -12.80 -15.63
N ALA A 58 -6.54 -12.20 -16.04
CA ALA A 58 -6.90 -10.84 -15.63
C ALA A 58 -7.44 -10.73 -14.20
N LEU A 59 -7.94 -11.84 -13.61
CA LEU A 59 -8.48 -11.81 -12.23
C LEU A 59 -7.44 -12.09 -11.15
N LEU A 60 -6.31 -12.72 -11.49
CA LEU A 60 -5.32 -13.17 -10.50
C LEU A 60 -4.64 -11.99 -9.79
N GLY A 61 -4.49 -12.08 -8.47
CA GLY A 61 -3.89 -11.02 -7.65
C GLY A 61 -2.41 -10.75 -7.92
N ASN A 62 -1.69 -11.68 -8.56
CA ASN A 62 -0.28 -11.51 -8.93
C ASN A 62 -0.07 -11.02 -10.38
N THR A 63 -1.14 -10.81 -11.13
CA THR A 63 -1.04 -10.41 -12.55
C THR A 63 -0.34 -9.07 -12.72
N ALA A 64 -0.54 -8.12 -11.80
CA ALA A 64 0.16 -6.84 -11.84
C ALA A 64 1.68 -7.02 -11.81
N SER A 65 2.20 -7.88 -10.90
CA SER A 65 3.63 -8.20 -10.84
C SER A 65 4.11 -8.92 -12.11
N GLY A 66 3.33 -9.88 -12.60
CA GLY A 66 3.65 -10.62 -13.83
C GLY A 66 3.75 -9.74 -15.07
N VAL A 67 2.77 -8.84 -15.28
CA VAL A 67 2.76 -7.91 -16.42
C VAL A 67 3.92 -6.93 -16.35
N VAL A 68 4.23 -6.37 -15.17
CA VAL A 68 5.39 -5.49 -15.00
C VAL A 68 6.69 -6.25 -15.27
N GLY A 69 6.80 -7.51 -14.80
CA GLY A 69 7.97 -8.35 -15.07
C GLY A 69 8.20 -8.60 -16.57
N ILE A 70 7.13 -8.90 -17.32
CA ILE A 70 7.19 -9.09 -18.77
C ILE A 70 7.59 -7.79 -19.47
N GLU A 71 6.91 -6.70 -19.15
CA GLU A 71 7.08 -5.39 -19.80
C GLU A 71 8.48 -4.79 -19.59
N LEU A 72 9.08 -5.05 -18.42
CA LEU A 72 10.38 -4.50 -18.04
C LEU A 72 11.52 -5.53 -18.10
N ASN A 73 11.25 -6.77 -18.52
CA ASN A 73 12.20 -7.87 -18.55
C ASN A 73 12.84 -8.16 -17.15
N CYS A 74 12.03 -8.11 -16.08
CA CYS A 74 12.46 -8.46 -14.73
C CYS A 74 12.34 -9.99 -14.55
N ARG A 75 13.43 -10.68 -14.24
CA ARG A 75 13.49 -12.15 -14.14
C ARG A 75 13.80 -12.66 -12.74
N GLY A 76 13.99 -11.75 -11.79
CA GLY A 76 14.14 -12.06 -10.37
C GLY A 76 12.83 -12.48 -9.70
N PRO A 77 12.75 -12.49 -8.34
CA PRO A 77 11.55 -12.89 -7.60
C PRO A 77 10.32 -12.09 -8.05
N ASN A 78 9.22 -12.78 -8.39
CA ASN A 78 7.99 -12.16 -8.91
C ASN A 78 6.76 -12.81 -8.29
N PHE A 79 6.03 -12.08 -7.44
CA PHE A 79 4.78 -12.55 -6.84
C PHE A 79 3.89 -11.38 -6.42
N GLY A 80 2.59 -11.66 -6.21
CA GLY A 80 1.63 -10.72 -5.64
C GLY A 80 1.55 -10.87 -4.13
N VAL A 81 1.26 -9.77 -3.43
CA VAL A 81 1.03 -9.76 -1.99
C VAL A 81 -0.43 -9.40 -1.73
N VAL A 82 -1.12 -10.20 -0.91
CA VAL A 82 -2.53 -10.02 -0.56
C VAL A 82 -2.69 -9.98 0.95
N SER A 83 -2.96 -8.81 1.49
CA SER A 83 -3.22 -8.57 2.92
C SER A 83 -4.15 -7.36 3.11
N ALA A 84 -5.24 -7.35 2.32
CA ALA A 84 -6.23 -6.27 2.32
C ALA A 84 -5.57 -4.89 2.14
N CYS A 85 -5.91 -3.91 2.98
CA CYS A 85 -5.37 -2.53 2.88
C CYS A 85 -3.84 -2.45 3.10
N ALA A 86 -3.22 -3.45 3.71
CA ALA A 86 -1.79 -3.51 3.95
C ALA A 86 -0.98 -4.09 2.76
N SER A 87 -1.65 -4.57 1.70
CA SER A 87 -0.99 -5.29 0.59
C SER A 87 0.19 -4.52 -0.01
N GLY A 88 0.03 -3.24 -0.27
CA GLY A 88 1.10 -2.40 -0.84
C GLY A 88 2.28 -2.20 0.12
N THR A 89 2.00 -1.98 1.42
CA THR A 89 3.04 -1.84 2.45
C THR A 89 3.80 -3.16 2.64
N HIS A 90 3.09 -4.29 2.71
CA HIS A 90 3.70 -5.61 2.80
C HIS A 90 4.55 -5.93 1.57
N ALA A 91 4.09 -5.57 0.36
CA ALA A 91 4.88 -5.77 -0.87
C ALA A 91 6.22 -5.02 -0.82
N ILE A 92 6.25 -3.80 -0.28
CA ILE A 92 7.49 -3.03 -0.08
C ILE A 92 8.36 -3.68 1.01
N GLY A 93 7.76 -4.12 2.13
CA GLY A 93 8.48 -4.80 3.20
C GLY A 93 9.10 -6.13 2.75
N GLU A 94 8.36 -6.96 2.02
CA GLU A 94 8.87 -8.21 1.45
C GLU A 94 9.98 -7.97 0.40
N ALA A 95 9.87 -6.88 -0.37
CA ALA A 95 10.93 -6.45 -1.28
C ALA A 95 12.21 -6.09 -0.54
N MET A 96 12.12 -5.36 0.58
CA MET A 96 13.25 -5.07 1.46
C MET A 96 13.91 -6.34 1.97
N LEU A 97 13.10 -7.28 2.49
CA LEU A 97 13.62 -8.55 3.00
C LEU A 97 14.25 -9.41 1.90
N ALA A 98 13.72 -9.40 0.68
CA ALA A 98 14.31 -10.09 -0.46
C ALA A 98 15.69 -9.53 -0.83
N ILE A 99 15.86 -8.22 -0.79
CA ILE A 99 17.16 -7.56 -1.01
C ILE A 99 18.12 -7.92 0.14
N GLN A 100 17.68 -7.83 1.39
CA GLN A 100 18.51 -8.17 2.56
C GLN A 100 18.97 -9.62 2.56
N ARG A 101 18.14 -10.56 2.07
CA ARG A 101 18.54 -11.99 1.91
C ARG A 101 19.45 -12.23 0.71
N GLY A 102 19.64 -11.23 -0.15
CA GLY A 102 20.40 -11.38 -1.39
C GLY A 102 19.65 -12.09 -2.52
N ASP A 103 18.31 -12.18 -2.46
CA ASP A 103 17.49 -12.78 -3.52
C ASP A 103 17.38 -11.86 -4.76
N ALA A 104 17.50 -10.55 -4.56
CA ALA A 104 17.49 -9.53 -5.59
C ALA A 104 18.40 -8.35 -5.21
N ASP A 105 18.84 -7.58 -6.20
CA ASP A 105 19.55 -6.30 -5.97
C ASP A 105 18.59 -5.12 -6.11
N VAL A 106 17.55 -5.28 -6.93
CA VAL A 106 16.53 -4.28 -7.22
C VAL A 106 15.15 -4.96 -7.17
N VAL A 107 14.16 -4.30 -6.58
CA VAL A 107 12.76 -4.75 -6.63
C VAL A 107 11.85 -3.57 -6.97
N ILE A 108 11.05 -3.71 -8.02
CA ILE A 108 9.96 -2.81 -8.35
C ILE A 108 8.76 -3.23 -7.49
N CYS A 109 8.37 -2.41 -6.52
CA CYS A 109 7.39 -2.81 -5.52
C CYS A 109 6.40 -1.71 -5.17
N GLY A 110 5.29 -2.08 -4.56
CA GLY A 110 4.24 -1.16 -4.16
C GLY A 110 2.87 -1.80 -4.21
N GLY A 111 1.84 -1.02 -4.54
CA GLY A 111 0.46 -1.51 -4.62
C GLY A 111 -0.33 -0.93 -5.77
N SER A 112 -1.32 -1.68 -6.23
CA SER A 112 -2.29 -1.25 -7.23
C SER A 112 -3.67 -1.80 -6.91
N GLU A 113 -4.71 -1.01 -7.16
CA GLU A 113 -6.10 -1.43 -6.94
C GLU A 113 -7.05 -0.70 -7.88
N ALA A 114 -8.03 -1.43 -8.44
CA ALA A 114 -9.14 -0.91 -9.22
C ALA A 114 -10.42 -1.66 -8.82
N ALA A 115 -10.95 -1.33 -7.63
CA ALA A 115 -12.02 -2.07 -6.98
C ALA A 115 -13.33 -1.26 -6.85
N MET A 116 -13.47 -0.14 -7.57
CA MET A 116 -14.69 0.68 -7.53
C MET A 116 -15.79 0.04 -8.42
N THR A 117 -16.28 -1.13 -7.98
CA THR A 117 -17.29 -1.92 -8.69
C THR A 117 -18.59 -2.01 -7.90
N PRO A 118 -19.73 -2.28 -8.56
CA PRO A 118 -21.04 -2.44 -7.86
C PRO A 118 -21.01 -3.45 -6.72
N LEU A 119 -20.34 -4.59 -6.90
CA LEU A 119 -20.24 -5.63 -5.86
C LEU A 119 -19.46 -5.12 -4.65
N MET A 120 -18.35 -4.42 -4.87
CA MET A 120 -17.52 -3.91 -3.78
C MET A 120 -18.22 -2.78 -3.02
N TYR A 121 -18.88 -1.86 -3.73
CA TYR A 121 -19.75 -0.86 -3.08
C TYR A 121 -20.87 -1.51 -2.27
N GLY A 122 -21.54 -2.51 -2.82
CA GLY A 122 -22.57 -3.26 -2.12
C GLY A 122 -22.04 -3.97 -0.86
N GLY A 123 -20.89 -4.63 -0.98
CA GLY A 123 -20.25 -5.35 0.12
C GLY A 123 -19.82 -4.43 1.27
N PHE A 124 -19.08 -3.36 0.96
CA PHE A 124 -18.66 -2.39 1.98
C PHE A 124 -19.83 -1.58 2.53
N GLY A 125 -20.86 -1.31 1.73
CA GLY A 125 -22.10 -0.70 2.18
C GLY A 125 -22.83 -1.60 3.21
N ALA A 126 -22.94 -2.89 2.94
CA ALA A 126 -23.52 -3.88 3.86
C ALA A 126 -22.73 -3.97 5.19
N MET A 127 -21.42 -3.81 5.15
CA MET A 127 -20.56 -3.73 6.33
C MET A 127 -20.69 -2.40 7.10
N LYS A 128 -21.39 -1.39 6.54
CA LYS A 128 -21.50 -0.03 7.09
C LYS A 128 -20.13 0.64 7.31
N ALA A 129 -19.16 0.31 6.48
CA ALA A 129 -17.79 0.81 6.57
C ALA A 129 -17.57 2.11 5.77
N MET A 130 -18.42 2.34 4.75
CA MET A 130 -18.33 3.50 3.86
C MET A 130 -19.05 4.72 4.41
N CYS A 131 -18.54 5.90 4.05
CA CYS A 131 -19.19 7.16 4.34
C CYS A 131 -20.43 7.37 3.45
N THR A 132 -21.60 7.54 4.07
CA THR A 132 -22.86 7.87 3.38
C THR A 132 -23.45 9.20 3.84
N LYS A 133 -22.85 9.83 4.86
CA LYS A 133 -23.37 11.06 5.49
C LYS A 133 -23.23 12.30 4.61
N PHE A 134 -22.23 12.33 3.73
CA PHE A 134 -21.83 13.54 2.99
C PHE A 134 -22.07 13.43 1.48
N ASN A 135 -23.11 12.70 1.03
CA ASN A 135 -23.38 12.54 -0.41
C ASN A 135 -23.68 13.88 -1.10
N GLU A 136 -24.26 14.84 -0.39
CA GLU A 136 -24.55 16.20 -0.93
C GLU A 136 -23.34 17.16 -0.84
N THR A 137 -22.29 16.75 -0.12
CA THR A 137 -21.04 17.53 0.06
C THR A 137 -19.84 16.58 0.01
N PRO A 138 -19.59 15.91 -1.15
CA PRO A 138 -18.63 14.81 -1.24
C PRO A 138 -17.19 15.23 -0.92
N GLU A 139 -16.84 16.48 -1.11
CA GLU A 139 -15.55 17.07 -0.75
C GLU A 139 -15.26 17.04 0.77
N LYS A 140 -16.29 16.77 1.59
CA LYS A 140 -16.19 16.65 3.07
C LYS A 140 -16.25 15.21 3.55
N ALA A 141 -16.38 14.24 2.65
CA ALA A 141 -16.68 12.85 3.03
C ALA A 141 -15.46 12.10 3.60
N SER A 142 -14.28 12.27 2.98
CA SER A 142 -13.03 11.70 3.51
C SER A 142 -12.38 12.71 4.46
N ARG A 143 -12.48 12.44 5.76
CA ARG A 143 -12.04 13.35 6.83
C ARG A 143 -11.37 12.60 7.98
N PRO A 144 -10.18 12.01 7.74
CA PRO A 144 -9.47 11.25 8.75
C PRO A 144 -9.25 12.03 10.05
N PHE A 145 -9.40 11.36 11.18
CA PHE A 145 -9.25 11.89 12.54
C PHE A 145 -10.26 12.97 12.97
N ASP A 146 -11.15 13.40 12.08
CA ASP A 146 -12.18 14.39 12.39
C ASP A 146 -13.26 13.81 13.34
N ALA A 147 -13.85 14.67 14.18
CA ALA A 147 -14.91 14.27 15.10
C ALA A 147 -16.19 13.80 14.36
N ASP A 148 -16.48 14.38 13.20
CA ASP A 148 -17.65 14.10 12.38
C ASP A 148 -17.42 13.02 11.30
N ARG A 149 -16.26 12.34 11.30
CA ARG A 149 -15.98 11.26 10.35
C ARG A 149 -17.04 10.18 10.40
N ALA A 150 -17.38 9.60 9.26
CA ALA A 150 -18.54 8.71 9.13
C ALA A 150 -18.28 7.45 8.29
N GLY A 151 -17.03 7.09 8.06
CA GLY A 151 -16.63 5.96 7.22
C GLY A 151 -15.62 6.37 6.16
N PHE A 152 -15.04 5.41 5.47
CA PHE A 152 -14.08 5.69 4.41
C PHE A 152 -14.77 6.03 3.08
N VAL A 153 -14.05 6.72 2.21
CA VAL A 153 -14.40 6.92 0.81
C VAL A 153 -13.49 6.03 -0.02
N MET A 154 -14.07 5.18 -0.88
CA MET A 154 -13.30 4.29 -1.74
C MET A 154 -12.56 5.09 -2.82
N GLY A 155 -11.32 4.71 -3.10
CA GLY A 155 -10.50 5.23 -4.19
C GLY A 155 -9.86 4.09 -4.99
N GLU A 156 -9.30 4.42 -6.13
CA GLU A 156 -8.50 3.55 -7.00
C GLU A 156 -7.16 4.20 -7.27
N GLY A 157 -6.16 3.40 -7.57
CA GLY A 157 -4.86 3.93 -7.94
C GLY A 157 -3.72 2.92 -7.89
N ALA A 158 -2.50 3.45 -8.06
CA ALA A 158 -1.28 2.69 -7.91
C ALA A 158 -0.14 3.59 -7.41
N GLY A 159 0.62 3.09 -6.45
CA GLY A 159 1.89 3.67 -6.00
C GLY A 159 2.98 2.61 -6.08
N VAL A 160 4.06 2.93 -6.78
CA VAL A 160 5.18 2.02 -7.02
C VAL A 160 6.49 2.74 -6.78
N VAL A 161 7.39 2.07 -6.11
CA VAL A 161 8.77 2.52 -5.88
C VAL A 161 9.76 1.49 -6.44
N VAL A 162 10.97 1.95 -6.75
CA VAL A 162 12.12 1.09 -7.01
C VAL A 162 12.92 1.02 -5.71
N LEU A 163 12.96 -0.16 -5.11
CA LEU A 163 13.79 -0.46 -3.96
C LEU A 163 15.08 -1.12 -4.43
N GLU A 164 16.21 -0.69 -3.87
CA GLU A 164 17.51 -1.06 -4.38
C GLU A 164 18.50 -1.23 -3.22
N SER A 165 19.41 -2.20 -3.30
CA SER A 165 20.48 -2.29 -2.31
C SER A 165 21.39 -1.05 -2.40
N ALA A 166 21.89 -0.58 -1.26
CA ALA A 166 22.75 0.60 -1.19
C ALA A 166 23.97 0.47 -2.10
N ASP A 167 24.62 -0.70 -2.09
CA ASP A 167 25.81 -0.98 -2.93
C ASP A 167 25.51 -0.90 -4.43
N HIS A 168 24.33 -1.38 -4.86
CA HIS A 168 23.94 -1.33 -6.27
C HIS A 168 23.59 0.10 -6.67
N ALA A 169 22.87 0.83 -5.83
CA ALA A 169 22.51 2.22 -6.05
C ALA A 169 23.76 3.12 -6.17
N GLU A 170 24.74 2.95 -5.28
CA GLU A 170 26.01 3.68 -5.28
C GLU A 170 26.82 3.38 -6.56
N LYS A 171 26.97 2.10 -6.92
CA LYS A 171 27.73 1.68 -8.12
C LYS A 171 27.23 2.33 -9.41
N ARG A 172 25.90 2.47 -9.55
CA ARG A 172 25.30 3.07 -10.76
C ARG A 172 25.05 4.57 -10.64
N GLY A 173 25.39 5.21 -9.50
CA GLY A 173 25.17 6.64 -9.25
C GLY A 173 23.69 7.03 -9.18
N ALA A 174 22.86 6.20 -8.54
CA ALA A 174 21.43 6.43 -8.41
C ALA A 174 21.11 7.68 -7.59
N SER A 175 20.03 8.38 -7.96
CA SER A 175 19.46 9.44 -7.13
C SER A 175 18.52 8.84 -6.09
N VAL A 176 18.94 8.81 -4.83
CA VAL A 176 18.17 8.24 -3.73
C VAL A 176 17.23 9.29 -3.14
N TYR A 177 15.95 8.92 -2.93
CA TYR A 177 14.94 9.76 -2.28
C TYR A 177 14.99 9.62 -0.76
N ALA A 178 15.07 8.38 -0.28
CA ALA A 178 15.08 8.02 1.14
C ALA A 178 15.67 6.62 1.31
N GLU A 179 16.06 6.29 2.51
CA GLU A 179 16.42 4.95 2.94
C GLU A 179 15.21 4.28 3.60
N LEU A 180 14.93 3.01 3.26
CA LEU A 180 13.98 2.18 3.96
C LEU A 180 14.71 1.42 5.08
N ALA A 181 14.65 1.96 6.29
CA ALA A 181 15.42 1.48 7.43
C ALA A 181 14.82 0.24 8.10
N GLY A 182 13.49 0.07 8.07
CA GLY A 182 12.85 -1.04 8.78
C GLY A 182 11.46 -1.39 8.29
N TYR A 183 11.04 -2.59 8.64
CA TYR A 183 9.73 -3.14 8.33
C TYR A 183 9.23 -4.01 9.49
N GLY A 184 7.94 -3.91 9.79
CA GLY A 184 7.26 -4.76 10.76
C GLY A 184 5.91 -5.23 10.25
N ALA A 185 5.58 -6.47 10.56
CA ALA A 185 4.27 -7.05 10.30
C ALA A 185 3.80 -7.83 11.52
N THR A 186 2.55 -7.62 11.93
CA THR A 186 1.93 -8.33 13.05
C THR A 186 0.48 -8.67 12.71
N CYS A 187 -0.13 -9.52 13.52
CA CYS A 187 -1.54 -9.85 13.43
C CYS A 187 -2.25 -9.47 14.75
N ASP A 188 -3.44 -8.88 14.65
CA ASP A 188 -4.26 -8.57 15.82
C ASP A 188 -4.72 -9.81 16.57
N ALA A 189 -4.97 -10.93 15.84
CA ALA A 189 -5.51 -12.17 16.37
C ALA A 189 -6.77 -11.95 17.25
N HIS A 190 -7.64 -11.02 16.85
CA HIS A 190 -8.78 -10.56 17.63
C HIS A 190 -10.12 -10.82 16.93
N HIS A 191 -10.34 -10.19 15.77
CA HIS A 191 -11.60 -10.26 15.01
C HIS A 191 -11.32 -10.14 13.53
N ILE A 192 -12.25 -10.67 12.68
CA ILE A 192 -12.02 -10.71 11.23
C ILE A 192 -11.96 -9.33 10.57
N THR A 193 -12.64 -8.31 11.11
CA THR A 193 -12.72 -6.96 10.54
C THR A 193 -12.48 -5.83 11.55
N THR A 194 -12.74 -6.06 12.84
CA THR A 194 -12.59 -5.03 13.87
C THR A 194 -11.16 -5.06 14.43
N PRO A 195 -10.46 -3.92 14.45
CA PRO A 195 -9.12 -3.86 15.04
C PRO A 195 -9.13 -4.23 16.53
N ALA A 196 -8.02 -4.74 17.02
CA ALA A 196 -7.84 -5.05 18.43
C ALA A 196 -8.07 -3.80 19.30
N PRO A 197 -8.69 -3.94 20.48
CA PRO A 197 -8.92 -2.81 21.38
C PRO A 197 -7.63 -2.02 21.63
N GLU A 198 -7.80 -0.70 21.78
CA GLU A 198 -6.70 0.23 22.07
C GLU A 198 -5.56 0.24 21.04
N GLY A 199 -5.75 -0.40 19.88
CA GLY A 199 -4.73 -0.47 18.84
C GLY A 199 -3.54 -1.36 19.18
N ALA A 200 -3.72 -2.36 20.04
CA ALA A 200 -2.64 -3.19 20.58
C ALA A 200 -1.82 -3.91 19.47
N GLY A 201 -2.47 -4.36 18.39
CA GLY A 201 -1.77 -4.98 17.24
C GLY A 201 -0.90 -3.99 16.50
N LEU A 202 -1.40 -2.78 16.24
CA LEU A 202 -0.62 -1.72 15.61
C LEU A 202 0.54 -1.26 16.50
N ALA A 203 0.33 -1.13 17.82
CA ALA A 203 1.41 -0.79 18.74
C ALA A 203 2.56 -1.82 18.65
N ARG A 204 2.24 -3.13 18.66
CA ARG A 204 3.26 -4.17 18.45
C ARG A 204 3.96 -4.05 17.11
N CYS A 205 3.22 -3.72 16.04
CA CYS A 205 3.80 -3.53 14.70
C CYS A 205 4.79 -2.36 14.68
N LEU A 206 4.44 -1.24 15.28
CA LEU A 206 5.34 -0.08 15.43
C LEU A 206 6.60 -0.45 16.19
N ASP A 207 6.49 -1.15 17.32
CA ASP A 207 7.64 -1.62 18.10
C ASP A 207 8.56 -2.54 17.31
N VAL A 208 7.99 -3.48 16.54
CA VAL A 208 8.77 -4.36 15.66
C VAL A 208 9.49 -3.56 14.58
N THR A 209 8.80 -2.59 13.98
CA THR A 209 9.36 -1.73 12.92
C THR A 209 10.52 -0.88 13.44
N LEU A 210 10.34 -0.22 14.59
CA LEU A 210 11.37 0.61 15.23
C LEU A 210 12.60 -0.23 15.60
N LYS A 211 12.39 -1.40 16.18
CA LYS A 211 13.48 -2.35 16.50
C LYS A 211 14.23 -2.82 15.26
N HIS A 212 13.52 -3.14 14.19
CA HIS A 212 14.14 -3.55 12.93
C HIS A 212 14.96 -2.41 12.31
N ALA A 213 14.43 -1.18 12.39
CA ALA A 213 15.12 0.01 11.89
C ALA A 213 16.30 0.45 12.76
N GLY A 214 16.37 0.01 14.02
CA GLY A 214 17.35 0.52 14.99
C GLY A 214 17.13 2.00 15.34
N VAL A 215 15.86 2.46 15.30
CA VAL A 215 15.46 3.86 15.52
C VAL A 215 14.71 3.98 16.83
N GLU A 216 15.08 4.96 17.65
CA GLU A 216 14.36 5.26 18.87
C GLU A 216 13.05 6.03 18.57
N PRO A 217 11.98 5.82 19.36
CA PRO A 217 10.71 6.53 19.16
C PRO A 217 10.86 8.05 19.09
N SER A 218 11.78 8.63 19.83
CA SER A 218 12.04 10.08 19.87
C SER A 218 12.65 10.67 18.59
N GLU A 219 13.18 9.82 17.71
CA GLU A 219 13.77 10.23 16.42
C GLU A 219 12.74 10.31 15.29
N VAL A 220 11.54 9.75 15.50
CA VAL A 220 10.45 9.81 14.50
C VAL A 220 9.82 11.20 14.52
N VAL A 221 9.75 11.84 13.37
CA VAL A 221 9.20 13.19 13.23
C VAL A 221 7.86 13.26 12.49
N TYR A 222 7.57 12.26 11.65
CA TYR A 222 6.35 12.21 10.83
C TYR A 222 5.81 10.79 10.72
N VAL A 223 4.49 10.68 10.77
CA VAL A 223 3.73 9.45 10.50
C VAL A 223 2.70 9.74 9.40
N ASN A 224 2.85 9.05 8.27
CA ASN A 224 1.78 8.94 7.29
C ASN A 224 0.84 7.84 7.76
N ALA A 225 -0.26 8.23 8.37
CA ALA A 225 -1.15 7.33 9.07
C ALA A 225 -2.07 6.55 8.13
N HIS A 226 -2.56 5.40 8.59
CA HIS A 226 -3.61 4.69 7.88
C HIS A 226 -4.87 5.55 7.75
N GLY A 227 -5.35 6.14 8.86
CA GLY A 227 -6.32 7.23 8.89
C GLY A 227 -7.43 7.09 7.84
N THR A 228 -8.32 6.10 8.01
CA THR A 228 -9.33 5.76 6.99
C THR A 228 -10.61 6.62 7.08
N SER A 229 -10.70 7.53 8.03
CA SER A 229 -11.95 8.27 8.32
C SER A 229 -13.05 7.38 8.93
N THR A 230 -12.68 6.20 9.48
CA THR A 230 -13.61 5.32 10.18
C THR A 230 -13.56 5.52 11.69
N ALA A 231 -14.66 5.18 12.37
CA ALA A 231 -14.79 5.44 13.82
C ALA A 231 -13.72 4.73 14.65
N TYR A 232 -13.48 3.45 14.38
CA TYR A 232 -12.59 2.62 15.18
C TYR A 232 -11.13 2.75 14.76
N ASN A 233 -10.81 2.71 13.47
CA ASN A 233 -9.43 2.79 13.01
C ASN A 233 -8.74 4.04 13.53
N ASP A 234 -9.30 5.21 13.25
CA ASP A 234 -8.64 6.49 13.56
C ASP A 234 -8.45 6.67 15.07
N LYS A 235 -9.43 6.18 15.88
CA LYS A 235 -9.33 6.17 17.33
C LYS A 235 -8.21 5.25 17.83
N PHE A 236 -8.19 4.00 17.36
CA PHE A 236 -7.23 3.01 17.86
C PHE A 236 -5.81 3.25 17.32
N GLU A 237 -5.68 3.78 16.11
CA GLU A 237 -4.40 4.23 15.58
C GLU A 237 -3.81 5.37 16.43
N THR A 238 -4.63 6.35 16.81
CA THR A 238 -4.22 7.42 17.74
C THR A 238 -3.77 6.85 19.09
N MET A 239 -4.47 5.84 19.62
CA MET A 239 -4.10 5.20 20.88
C MET A 239 -2.79 4.43 20.76
N ALA A 240 -2.59 3.66 19.67
CA ALA A 240 -1.35 2.95 19.41
C ALA A 240 -0.14 3.90 19.32
N LEU A 241 -0.28 5.01 18.59
CA LEU A 241 0.76 6.03 18.52
C LEU A 241 1.11 6.58 19.90
N LYS A 242 0.12 6.91 20.73
CA LYS A 242 0.37 7.38 22.10
C LYS A 242 1.02 6.32 22.98
N THR A 243 0.67 5.06 22.81
CA THR A 243 1.27 3.95 23.57
C THR A 243 2.75 3.78 23.23
N VAL A 244 3.13 3.83 21.94
CA VAL A 244 4.50 3.59 21.50
C VAL A 244 5.40 4.80 21.70
N PHE A 245 4.90 6.00 21.40
CA PHE A 245 5.69 7.23 21.42
C PHE A 245 5.61 8.00 22.75
N GLY A 246 4.71 7.60 23.68
CA GLY A 246 4.57 8.27 24.98
C GLY A 246 4.38 9.78 24.85
N ASP A 247 5.13 10.57 25.61
CA ASP A 247 5.06 12.03 25.54
C ASP A 247 5.53 12.59 24.19
N HIS A 248 6.40 11.86 23.47
CA HIS A 248 6.84 12.26 22.14
C HIS A 248 5.71 12.24 21.10
N ALA A 249 4.63 11.47 21.32
CA ALA A 249 3.46 11.46 20.45
C ALA A 249 2.87 12.85 20.18
N TYR A 250 3.01 13.78 21.12
CA TYR A 250 2.54 15.17 20.97
C TYR A 250 3.48 16.06 20.16
N ASN A 251 4.69 15.59 19.85
CA ASN A 251 5.67 16.25 18.97
C ASN A 251 5.64 15.69 17.54
N LEU A 252 4.98 14.55 17.34
CA LEU A 252 4.84 13.94 16.02
C LEU A 252 3.93 14.78 15.11
N ARG A 253 4.32 14.91 13.85
CA ARG A 253 3.42 15.30 12.79
C ARG A 253 2.73 14.05 12.27
N VAL A 254 1.40 14.02 12.33
CA VAL A 254 0.60 12.87 11.88
C VAL A 254 -0.42 13.39 10.87
N SER A 255 -0.44 12.82 9.70
CA SER A 255 -1.48 13.12 8.69
C SER A 255 -1.89 11.86 7.92
N SER A 256 -3.10 11.86 7.39
CA SER A 256 -3.55 10.83 6.47
C SER A 256 -3.83 11.43 5.10
N THR A 257 -3.08 11.03 4.10
CA THR A 257 -3.28 11.43 2.70
C THR A 257 -4.59 10.93 2.10
N LYS A 258 -5.30 10.04 2.82
CA LYS A 258 -6.65 9.58 2.44
C LYS A 258 -7.71 10.67 2.51
N GLY A 259 -7.43 11.82 3.16
CA GLY A 259 -8.25 13.02 3.02
C GLY A 259 -8.39 13.48 1.56
N ALA A 260 -7.32 13.33 0.78
CA ALA A 260 -7.29 13.70 -0.64
C ALA A 260 -7.53 12.51 -1.59
N THR A 261 -6.93 11.34 -1.30
CA THR A 261 -6.96 10.18 -2.22
C THR A 261 -8.15 9.26 -2.02
N GLY A 262 -8.86 9.38 -0.90
CA GLY A 262 -9.73 8.31 -0.43
C GLY A 262 -8.92 7.08 0.00
N HIS A 263 -9.59 5.98 0.30
CA HIS A 263 -8.97 4.72 0.65
C HIS A 263 -8.84 3.83 -0.59
N THR A 264 -7.63 3.71 -1.12
CA THR A 264 -7.32 2.97 -2.35
C THR A 264 -6.99 1.49 -2.08
N MET A 265 -7.50 0.93 -0.99
CA MET A 265 -7.38 -0.49 -0.61
C MET A 265 -5.94 -1.01 -0.71
N GLY A 266 -5.68 -2.04 -1.52
CA GLY A 266 -4.36 -2.63 -1.66
C GLY A 266 -3.29 -1.70 -2.25
N ALA A 267 -3.70 -0.64 -2.94
CA ALA A 267 -2.79 0.39 -3.45
C ALA A 267 -2.33 1.40 -2.37
N ALA A 268 -3.06 1.51 -1.24
CA ALA A 268 -2.88 2.59 -0.28
C ALA A 268 -1.43 2.70 0.21
N GLY A 269 -0.84 1.61 0.69
CA GLY A 269 0.53 1.61 1.20
C GLY A 269 1.58 1.97 0.14
N GLY A 270 1.36 1.59 -1.11
CA GLY A 270 2.24 1.99 -2.22
C GLY A 270 2.18 3.49 -2.50
N ILE A 271 0.98 4.07 -2.55
CA ILE A 271 0.78 5.52 -2.74
C ILE A 271 1.36 6.30 -1.56
N GLU A 272 1.09 5.86 -0.35
CA GLU A 272 1.58 6.48 0.89
C GLU A 272 3.11 6.40 0.99
N ALA A 273 3.73 5.31 0.55
CA ALA A 273 5.18 5.21 0.47
C ALA A 273 5.79 6.24 -0.50
N VAL A 274 5.21 6.41 -1.70
CA VAL A 274 5.64 7.46 -2.65
C VAL A 274 5.53 8.84 -2.02
N LEU A 275 4.39 9.16 -1.42
CA LEU A 275 4.17 10.46 -0.77
C LEU A 275 5.11 10.67 0.43
N THR A 276 5.40 9.62 1.20
CA THR A 276 6.34 9.70 2.33
C THR A 276 7.78 9.90 1.85
N CYS A 277 8.22 9.20 0.79
CA CYS A 277 9.54 9.45 0.18
C CYS A 277 9.67 10.90 -0.30
N LEU A 278 8.63 11.46 -0.92
CA LEU A 278 8.61 12.87 -1.32
C LEU A 278 8.60 13.82 -0.11
N ALA A 279 7.89 13.48 0.95
CA ALA A 279 7.90 14.26 2.20
C ALA A 279 9.30 14.33 2.81
N VAL A 280 10.02 13.19 2.84
CA VAL A 280 11.42 13.13 3.29
C VAL A 280 12.32 13.96 2.37
N LYS A 281 12.20 13.79 1.06
CA LYS A 281 13.02 14.48 0.05
C LYS A 281 12.89 16.00 0.11
N HIS A 282 11.67 16.49 0.32
CA HIS A 282 11.36 17.93 0.27
C HIS A 282 11.23 18.58 1.65
N GLY A 283 11.26 17.81 2.74
CA GLY A 283 11.06 18.32 4.09
C GLY A 283 9.63 18.85 4.35
N VAL A 284 8.62 18.35 3.64
CA VAL A 284 7.22 18.82 3.70
C VAL A 284 6.31 17.66 4.07
N CYS A 285 5.58 17.78 5.19
CA CYS A 285 4.54 16.81 5.54
C CYS A 285 3.24 17.18 4.81
N PRO A 286 2.65 16.26 4.02
CA PRO A 286 1.35 16.51 3.42
C PRO A 286 0.27 16.67 4.50
N PRO A 287 -0.77 17.50 4.29
CA PRO A 287 -1.89 17.64 5.22
C PRO A 287 -2.83 16.43 5.17
N THR A 288 -3.75 16.39 6.14
CA THR A 288 -4.90 15.46 6.14
C THR A 288 -6.01 16.00 5.26
#